data_1dee9f60ee85c2f63b8659fbeab45588
#
_entry.id   1dee9f60ee85c2f63b8659fbeab45588
#
_cell.length_a   1.000
_cell.length_b   1.000
_cell.length_c   1.000
_cell.angle_alpha   90.00
_cell.angle_beta   90.00
_cell.angle_gamma   90.00
#
_symmetry.space_group_name_H-M   'P 1'
#
loop_
_entity.id
_entity.type
_entity.pdbx_description
1 polymer ?
#
loop_
_entity_poly.entity_id
_entity_poly.type
_entity_poly.pdbx_seq_one_letter_code
_entity_poly.pdbx_strand_id
1 'polypeptide(L)'
;MEIKNVSRETFSELNYYSQLILKKNRDVNLISKNTENSINTRHIIDSAQIIDFIDKKDIKICTDIGSGAGLPGIVISILMKKKNKLFKMIFYEKSFHKSNFLKDIRKKLNLNAEINQKNIFEQKNLKTDVIISRAFKPVPIIFEIAFKNFKKFKYIILFLGKTGKEMLNEAMKKWNFDYEEKKSLTSEGSLVIKISNLKKKNG
;
A
#
# COMPACT_ATOMS: atom_id res chain seq x y z
N MET A 1 -12.60 -9.74 -13.89
CA MET A 1 -12.12 -10.23 -12.58
C MET A 1 -12.78 -9.37 -11.51
N GLU A 2 -13.38 -9.97 -10.49
CA GLU A 2 -14.11 -9.27 -9.43
C GLU A 2 -13.44 -9.52 -8.08
N ILE A 3 -13.58 -8.56 -7.16
CA ILE A 3 -13.17 -8.75 -5.77
C ILE A 3 -14.20 -9.68 -5.13
N LYS A 4 -13.79 -10.89 -4.77
CA LYS A 4 -14.69 -11.89 -4.19
C LYS A 4 -15.15 -11.47 -2.78
N ASN A 5 -16.41 -11.81 -2.44
CA ASN A 5 -16.97 -11.68 -1.10
C ASN A 5 -16.99 -10.24 -0.53
N VAL A 6 -17.29 -9.23 -1.35
CA VAL A 6 -17.52 -7.86 -0.90
C VAL A 6 -19.02 -7.53 -0.92
N SER A 7 -19.49 -6.75 0.08
CA SER A 7 -20.87 -6.26 0.09
C SER A 7 -21.10 -5.25 -1.03
N ARG A 8 -22.38 -5.04 -1.42
CA ARG A 8 -22.77 -4.01 -2.41
C ARG A 8 -22.27 -2.62 -2.02
N GLU A 9 -22.31 -2.27 -0.73
CA GLU A 9 -21.82 -0.96 -0.25
C GLU A 9 -20.31 -0.84 -0.38
N THR A 10 -19.56 -1.88 -0.02
CA THR A 10 -18.09 -1.89 -0.21
C THR A 10 -17.72 -1.74 -1.68
N PHE A 11 -18.44 -2.44 -2.57
CA PHE A 11 -18.26 -2.29 -4.01
C PHE A 11 -18.60 -0.87 -4.50
N SER A 12 -19.67 -0.27 -3.99
CA SER A 12 -20.06 1.12 -4.29
C SER A 12 -18.99 2.11 -3.83
N GLU A 13 -18.44 1.93 -2.61
CA GLU A 13 -17.34 2.78 -2.09
C GLU A 13 -16.07 2.68 -2.95
N LEU A 14 -15.71 1.47 -3.41
CA LEU A 14 -14.56 1.27 -4.30
C LEU A 14 -14.78 1.95 -5.67
N ASN A 15 -15.96 1.82 -6.25
CA ASN A 15 -16.30 2.49 -7.49
C ASN A 15 -16.30 4.02 -7.33
N TYR A 16 -16.87 4.52 -6.25
CA TYR A 16 -16.85 5.96 -5.95
C TYR A 16 -15.42 6.48 -5.80
N TYR A 17 -14.55 5.74 -5.11
CA TYR A 17 -13.15 6.08 -5.00
C TYR A 17 -12.44 6.11 -6.37
N SER A 18 -12.67 5.14 -7.24
CA SER A 18 -12.09 5.14 -8.59
C SER A 18 -12.53 6.35 -9.41
N GLN A 19 -13.80 6.75 -9.33
CA GLN A 19 -14.31 7.97 -9.98
C GLN A 19 -13.64 9.24 -9.44
N LEU A 20 -13.40 9.32 -8.12
CA LEU A 20 -12.71 10.45 -7.51
C LEU A 20 -11.25 10.53 -7.95
N ILE A 21 -10.56 9.40 -8.12
CA ILE A 21 -9.21 9.37 -8.71
C ILE A 21 -9.26 9.93 -10.13
N LEU A 22 -10.13 9.41 -11.00
CA LEU A 22 -10.23 9.84 -12.40
C LEU A 22 -10.53 11.32 -12.52
N LYS A 23 -11.48 11.82 -11.70
CA LYS A 23 -11.81 13.25 -11.66
C LYS A 23 -10.58 14.09 -11.28
N LYS A 24 -9.85 13.68 -10.23
CA LYS A 24 -8.70 14.46 -9.72
C LYS A 24 -7.46 14.28 -10.57
N ASN A 25 -7.32 13.17 -11.31
CA ASN A 25 -6.17 12.90 -12.17
C ASN A 25 -5.99 13.91 -13.30
N ARG A 26 -7.06 14.66 -13.63
CA ARG A 26 -7.01 15.78 -14.59
C ARG A 26 -6.11 16.92 -14.12
N ASP A 27 -6.03 17.15 -12.80
CA ASP A 27 -5.26 18.25 -12.19
C ASP A 27 -3.98 17.78 -11.49
N VAL A 28 -3.99 16.54 -11.00
CA VAL A 28 -2.89 15.99 -10.18
C VAL A 28 -2.58 14.58 -10.66
N ASN A 29 -1.37 14.32 -11.11
CA ASN A 29 -0.94 12.99 -11.54
C ASN A 29 -1.01 11.98 -10.38
N LEU A 30 -2.19 11.38 -10.17
CA LEU A 30 -2.46 10.35 -9.16
C LEU A 30 -2.09 8.96 -9.69
N ILE A 31 -2.47 8.70 -10.94
CA ILE A 31 -2.19 7.46 -11.69
C ILE A 31 -1.73 7.80 -13.11
N SER A 32 -1.09 6.85 -13.78
CA SER A 32 -0.71 7.01 -15.18
C SER A 32 -1.95 7.11 -16.09
N LYS A 33 -1.94 8.06 -17.03
CA LYS A 33 -3.02 8.23 -18.03
C LYS A 33 -3.35 6.94 -18.77
N ASN A 34 -2.34 6.15 -19.11
CA ASN A 34 -2.52 4.87 -19.82
C ASN A 34 -3.26 3.80 -18.99
N THR A 35 -3.46 4.02 -17.68
CA THR A 35 -4.17 3.08 -16.80
C THR A 35 -5.56 3.59 -16.38
N GLU A 36 -5.98 4.78 -16.81
CA GLU A 36 -7.30 5.35 -16.47
C GLU A 36 -8.44 4.45 -16.93
N ASN A 37 -8.41 3.98 -18.18
CA ASN A 37 -9.44 3.10 -18.73
C ASN A 37 -9.49 1.71 -18.08
N SER A 38 -8.45 1.34 -17.36
CA SER A 38 -8.34 0.06 -16.65
C SER A 38 -8.19 0.24 -15.13
N ILE A 39 -8.65 1.37 -14.60
CA ILE A 39 -8.47 1.74 -13.18
C ILE A 39 -8.93 0.63 -12.23
N ASN A 40 -10.08 0.02 -12.50
CA ASN A 40 -10.63 -1.03 -11.65
C ASN A 40 -9.72 -2.25 -11.59
N THR A 41 -9.19 -2.72 -12.72
CA THR A 41 -8.31 -3.89 -12.76
C THR A 41 -6.91 -3.54 -12.29
N ARG A 42 -6.30 -2.51 -12.88
CA ARG A 42 -4.88 -2.16 -12.67
C ARG A 42 -4.60 -1.50 -11.32
N HIS A 43 -5.63 -0.96 -10.66
CA HIS A 43 -5.45 -0.25 -9.40
C HIS A 43 -6.32 -0.78 -8.28
N ILE A 44 -7.62 -0.94 -8.47
CA ILE A 44 -8.51 -1.35 -7.37
C ILE A 44 -8.33 -2.84 -7.07
N ILE A 45 -8.51 -3.72 -8.07
CA ILE A 45 -8.33 -5.18 -7.88
C ILE A 45 -6.89 -5.52 -7.53
N ASP A 46 -5.92 -4.87 -8.20
CA ASP A 46 -4.51 -5.04 -7.89
C ASP A 46 -4.20 -4.70 -6.41
N SER A 47 -4.76 -3.61 -5.90
CA SER A 47 -4.61 -3.24 -4.48
C SER A 47 -5.31 -4.20 -3.53
N ALA A 48 -6.48 -4.71 -3.91
CA ALA A 48 -7.29 -5.59 -3.07
C ALA A 48 -6.65 -6.98 -2.86
N GLN A 49 -5.78 -7.45 -3.77
CA GLN A 49 -5.19 -8.80 -3.72
C GLN A 49 -4.35 -9.08 -2.47
N ILE A 50 -3.96 -8.03 -1.71
CA ILE A 50 -3.19 -8.18 -0.47
C ILE A 50 -4.06 -8.34 0.78
N ILE A 51 -5.38 -8.32 0.63
CA ILE A 51 -6.30 -8.35 1.78
C ILE A 51 -6.07 -9.57 2.68
N ASP A 52 -5.76 -10.73 2.10
CA ASP A 52 -5.52 -11.97 2.84
C ASP A 52 -4.30 -11.90 3.77
N PHE A 53 -3.34 -11.01 3.49
CA PHE A 53 -2.22 -10.74 4.37
C PHE A 53 -2.59 -9.80 5.52
N ILE A 54 -3.64 -8.98 5.36
CA ILE A 54 -4.01 -7.90 6.29
C ILE A 54 -5.22 -8.25 7.14
N ASP A 55 -6.17 -9.02 6.59
CA ASP A 55 -7.35 -9.49 7.33
C ASP A 55 -6.99 -10.58 8.33
N LYS A 56 -6.23 -10.21 9.36
CA LYS A 56 -5.80 -11.05 10.48
C LYS A 56 -6.15 -10.37 11.79
N LYS A 57 -6.54 -11.15 12.80
CA LYS A 57 -6.99 -10.65 14.12
C LYS A 57 -5.94 -9.79 14.83
N ASP A 58 -4.68 -10.06 14.58
CA ASP A 58 -3.53 -9.41 15.20
C ASP A 58 -2.97 -8.23 14.41
N ILE A 59 -3.61 -7.85 13.28
CA ILE A 59 -3.25 -6.68 12.48
C ILE A 59 -4.26 -5.56 12.76
N LYS A 60 -3.78 -4.49 13.40
CA LYS A 60 -4.58 -3.32 13.78
C LYS A 60 -4.13 -2.06 13.06
N ILE A 61 -2.85 -1.93 12.79
CA ILE A 61 -2.26 -0.73 12.18
C ILE A 61 -1.49 -1.13 10.94
N CYS A 62 -1.83 -0.52 9.82
CA CYS A 62 -1.10 -0.65 8.57
C CYS A 62 -0.59 0.73 8.12
N THR A 63 0.66 0.81 7.66
CA THR A 63 1.26 2.06 7.19
C THR A 63 1.59 1.96 5.71
N ASP A 64 1.01 2.85 4.92
CA ASP A 64 1.27 3.01 3.49
C ASP A 64 2.31 4.11 3.28
N ILE A 65 3.50 3.75 2.77
CA ILE A 65 4.61 4.66 2.57
C ILE A 65 4.77 5.04 1.09
N GLY A 66 4.78 6.36 0.84
CA GLY A 66 4.75 6.89 -0.52
C GLY A 66 3.39 6.68 -1.18
N SER A 67 2.34 6.97 -0.44
CA SER A 67 0.96 6.55 -0.71
C SER A 67 0.37 7.04 -2.03
N GLY A 68 0.85 8.17 -2.58
CA GLY A 68 0.38 8.71 -3.85
C GLY A 68 -1.13 8.97 -3.87
N ALA A 69 -1.82 8.27 -4.76
CA ALA A 69 -3.28 8.29 -4.82
C ALA A 69 -3.97 7.58 -3.63
N GLY A 70 -3.21 6.88 -2.77
CA GLY A 70 -3.75 6.02 -1.72
C GLY A 70 -3.90 4.55 -2.13
N LEU A 71 -3.15 4.13 -3.11
CA LEU A 71 -3.13 2.76 -3.63
C LEU A 71 -1.86 2.02 -3.15
N PRO A 72 -1.97 1.00 -2.31
CA PRO A 72 -3.19 0.23 -2.01
C PRO A 72 -3.97 0.66 -0.78
N GLY A 73 -3.46 1.57 0.06
CA GLY A 73 -3.95 1.85 1.41
C GLY A 73 -5.45 2.21 1.51
N ILE A 74 -6.00 3.04 0.61
CA ILE A 74 -7.44 3.39 0.62
C ILE A 74 -8.30 2.17 0.29
N VAL A 75 -7.91 1.35 -0.70
CA VAL A 75 -8.65 0.13 -1.04
C VAL A 75 -8.70 -0.82 0.16
N ILE A 76 -7.59 -1.03 0.83
CA ILE A 76 -7.51 -1.86 2.04
C ILE A 76 -8.35 -1.25 3.18
N SER A 77 -8.31 0.08 3.36
CA SER A 77 -9.13 0.76 4.37
C SER A 77 -10.63 0.54 4.13
N ILE A 78 -11.09 0.60 2.88
CA ILE A 78 -12.49 0.34 2.51
C ILE A 78 -12.85 -1.12 2.81
N LEU A 79 -12.01 -2.07 2.41
CA LEU A 79 -12.24 -3.49 2.62
C LEU A 79 -12.27 -3.88 4.12
N MET A 80 -11.41 -3.24 4.93
CA MET A 80 -11.31 -3.51 6.36
C MET A 80 -12.37 -2.78 7.20
N LYS A 81 -12.99 -1.72 6.70
CA LYS A 81 -13.92 -0.85 7.42
C LYS A 81 -15.04 -1.60 8.15
N LYS A 82 -15.61 -2.62 7.51
CA LYS A 82 -16.67 -3.46 8.12
C LYS A 82 -16.14 -4.70 8.84
N LYS A 83 -14.98 -5.19 8.43
CA LYS A 83 -14.37 -6.40 8.97
C LYS A 83 -13.71 -6.18 10.32
N ASN A 84 -13.05 -5.03 10.50
CA ASN A 84 -12.33 -4.69 11.72
C ASN A 84 -12.41 -3.19 12.01
N LYS A 85 -13.32 -2.80 12.90
CA LYS A 85 -13.51 -1.39 13.31
C LYS A 85 -12.28 -0.77 13.99
N LEU A 86 -11.39 -1.58 14.53
CA LEU A 86 -10.15 -1.13 15.18
C LEU A 86 -8.99 -0.98 14.18
N PHE A 87 -9.15 -1.46 12.94
CA PHE A 87 -8.13 -1.32 11.93
C PHE A 87 -7.92 0.15 11.57
N LYS A 88 -6.68 0.60 11.61
CA LYS A 88 -6.26 1.97 11.26
C LYS A 88 -5.23 1.93 10.15
N MET A 89 -5.42 2.74 9.12
CA MET A 89 -4.43 2.97 8.07
C MET A 89 -3.71 4.28 8.33
N ILE A 90 -2.38 4.28 8.23
CA ILE A 90 -1.53 5.47 8.33
C ILE A 90 -0.88 5.71 6.96
N PHE A 91 -1.02 6.89 6.42
CA PHE A 91 -0.47 7.28 5.12
C PHE A 91 0.69 8.25 5.31
N TYR A 92 1.80 8.02 4.59
CA TYR A 92 2.89 8.99 4.45
C TYR A 92 3.02 9.41 2.98
N GLU A 93 2.67 10.67 2.71
CA GLU A 93 2.77 11.27 1.38
C GLU A 93 3.29 12.71 1.51
N LYS A 94 4.43 13.01 0.89
CA LYS A 94 5.05 14.33 0.99
C LYS A 94 4.40 15.40 0.13
N SER A 95 3.76 15.01 -0.97
CA SER A 95 3.10 15.95 -1.89
C SER A 95 1.87 16.57 -1.25
N PHE A 96 1.81 17.90 -1.22
CA PHE A 96 0.67 18.67 -0.72
C PHE A 96 -0.64 18.28 -1.43
N HIS A 97 -0.62 18.26 -2.76
CA HIS A 97 -1.81 17.95 -3.56
C HIS A 97 -2.32 16.53 -3.34
N LYS A 98 -1.41 15.55 -3.29
CA LYS A 98 -1.78 14.14 -3.06
C LYS A 98 -2.26 13.91 -1.63
N SER A 99 -1.60 14.49 -0.63
CA SER A 99 -2.03 14.37 0.77
C SER A 99 -3.40 15.01 1.01
N ASN A 100 -3.70 16.15 0.38
CA ASN A 100 -5.02 16.76 0.46
C ASN A 100 -6.09 15.90 -0.22
N PHE A 101 -5.78 15.27 -1.36
CA PHE A 101 -6.67 14.28 -1.97
C PHE A 101 -6.96 13.12 -0.99
N LEU A 102 -5.95 12.58 -0.32
CA LEU A 102 -6.14 11.52 0.69
C LEU A 102 -7.00 11.96 1.87
N LYS A 103 -6.82 13.20 2.36
CA LYS A 103 -7.66 13.78 3.43
C LYS A 103 -9.13 13.88 3.00
N ASP A 104 -9.37 14.30 1.76
CA ASP A 104 -10.71 14.36 1.17
C ASP A 104 -11.36 12.99 1.07
N ILE A 105 -10.63 12.00 0.56
CA ILE A 105 -11.11 10.62 0.46
C ILE A 105 -11.44 10.05 1.84
N ARG A 106 -10.52 10.22 2.82
CA ARG A 106 -10.76 9.80 4.20
C ARG A 106 -12.08 10.33 4.74
N LYS A 107 -12.35 11.64 4.54
CA LYS A 107 -13.59 12.30 4.99
C LYS A 107 -14.82 11.75 4.27
N LYS A 108 -14.79 11.72 2.93
CA LYS A 108 -15.92 11.28 2.09
C LYS A 108 -16.34 9.83 2.34
N LEU A 109 -15.36 8.97 2.59
CA LEU A 109 -15.60 7.53 2.84
C LEU A 109 -15.61 7.16 4.32
N ASN A 110 -15.49 8.15 5.23
CA ASN A 110 -15.44 7.94 6.68
C ASN A 110 -14.49 6.80 7.08
N LEU A 111 -13.23 6.89 6.66
CA LEU A 111 -12.22 5.87 6.91
C LEU A 111 -11.49 6.14 8.23
N ASN A 112 -11.22 5.08 8.99
CA ASN A 112 -10.32 5.14 10.14
C ASN A 112 -8.86 5.22 9.64
N ALA A 113 -8.44 6.42 9.31
CA ALA A 113 -7.14 6.66 8.69
C ALA A 113 -6.50 7.95 9.20
N GLU A 114 -5.18 7.98 9.18
CA GLU A 114 -4.35 9.15 9.48
C GLU A 114 -3.52 9.50 8.24
N ILE A 115 -3.53 10.76 7.82
CA ILE A 115 -2.78 11.23 6.67
C ILE A 115 -1.67 12.18 7.13
N ASN A 116 -0.43 11.73 7.00
CA ASN A 116 0.75 12.49 7.33
C ASN A 116 1.37 13.07 6.05
N GLN A 117 1.22 14.40 5.89
CA GLN A 117 1.92 15.14 4.84
C GLN A 117 3.38 15.34 5.26
N LYS A 118 4.17 14.29 5.26
CA LYS A 118 5.55 14.27 5.74
C LYS A 118 6.42 13.40 4.84
N ASN A 119 7.71 13.76 4.80
CA ASN A 119 8.71 12.92 4.19
C ASN A 119 9.00 11.72 5.12
N ILE A 120 8.74 10.51 4.66
CA ILE A 120 8.95 9.29 5.46
C ILE A 120 10.42 9.12 5.88
N PHE A 121 11.38 9.57 5.07
CA PHE A 121 12.81 9.46 5.38
C PHE A 121 13.23 10.23 6.65
N GLU A 122 12.46 11.24 7.05
CA GLU A 122 12.74 12.11 8.20
C GLU A 122 12.03 11.62 9.48
N GLN A 123 11.17 10.63 9.36
CA GLN A 123 10.41 10.12 10.50
C GLN A 123 11.23 9.10 11.29
N LYS A 124 10.97 9.02 12.60
CA LYS A 124 11.64 8.07 13.50
C LYS A 124 10.64 7.48 14.49
N ASN A 125 11.01 6.33 15.03
CA ASN A 125 10.27 5.68 16.13
C ASN A 125 8.80 5.36 15.78
N LEU A 126 8.49 5.16 14.51
CA LEU A 126 7.16 4.79 14.04
C LEU A 126 6.77 3.40 14.56
N LYS A 127 5.46 3.19 14.70
CA LYS A 127 4.90 1.90 15.12
C LYS A 127 3.80 1.50 14.14
N THR A 128 3.86 0.26 13.69
CA THR A 128 2.86 -0.34 12.81
C THR A 128 2.90 -1.86 12.93
N ASP A 129 1.86 -2.54 12.50
CA ASP A 129 1.91 -4.00 12.34
C ASP A 129 2.42 -4.36 10.94
N VAL A 130 1.97 -3.64 9.92
CA VAL A 130 2.31 -3.90 8.52
C VAL A 130 2.73 -2.62 7.81
N ILE A 131 3.82 -2.70 7.07
CA ILE A 131 4.23 -1.65 6.12
C ILE A 131 3.80 -2.10 4.73
N ILE A 132 3.11 -1.24 3.99
CA ILE A 132 2.80 -1.48 2.58
C ILE A 132 3.42 -0.40 1.71
N SER A 133 3.84 -0.79 0.51
CA SER A 133 4.35 0.17 -0.48
C SER A 133 4.15 -0.34 -1.90
N ARG A 134 3.77 0.58 -2.78
CA ARG A 134 3.58 0.32 -4.21
C ARG A 134 4.18 1.45 -5.03
N ALA A 135 5.05 1.10 -6.00
CA ALA A 135 5.64 2.05 -6.95
C ALA A 135 6.29 3.30 -6.30
N PHE A 136 6.91 3.13 -5.12
CA PHE A 136 7.51 4.24 -4.37
C PHE A 136 9.03 4.28 -4.52
N LYS A 137 9.73 3.25 -4.07
CA LYS A 137 11.21 3.16 -4.08
C LYS A 137 11.65 1.72 -4.33
N PRO A 138 12.90 1.50 -4.80
CA PRO A 138 13.50 0.17 -4.87
C PRO A 138 13.51 -0.56 -3.52
N VAL A 139 13.45 -1.89 -3.55
CA VAL A 139 13.36 -2.75 -2.35
C VAL A 139 14.44 -2.44 -1.30
N PRO A 140 15.74 -2.28 -1.65
CA PRO A 140 16.76 -1.96 -0.64
C PRO A 140 16.49 -0.66 0.10
N ILE A 141 15.93 0.35 -0.56
CA ILE A 141 15.58 1.63 0.06
C ILE A 141 14.37 1.48 0.99
N ILE A 142 13.36 0.68 0.61
CA ILE A 142 12.22 0.39 1.47
C ILE A 142 12.70 -0.32 2.75
N PHE A 143 13.65 -1.26 2.64
CA PHE A 143 14.22 -1.95 3.79
C PHE A 143 14.99 -1.00 4.73
N GLU A 144 15.77 -0.07 4.17
CA GLU A 144 16.43 0.96 4.99
C GLU A 144 15.42 1.85 5.73
N ILE A 145 14.30 2.24 5.07
CA ILE A 145 13.22 3.00 5.71
C ILE A 145 12.60 2.16 6.84
N ALA A 146 12.22 0.91 6.56
CA ALA A 146 11.62 0.03 7.55
C ALA A 146 12.53 -0.14 8.78
N PHE A 147 13.80 -0.40 8.56
CA PHE A 147 14.79 -0.63 9.61
C PHE A 147 15.11 0.62 10.44
N LYS A 148 15.25 1.79 9.79
CA LYS A 148 15.67 3.03 10.45
C LYS A 148 14.52 3.81 11.10
N ASN A 149 13.33 3.73 10.53
CA ASN A 149 12.22 4.62 10.88
C ASN A 149 11.17 3.95 11.75
N PHE A 150 11.06 2.62 11.70
CA PHE A 150 10.08 1.86 12.46
C PHE A 150 10.72 1.09 13.62
N LYS A 151 10.20 1.28 14.84
CA LYS A 151 10.64 0.51 16.02
C LYS A 151 10.22 -0.94 15.98
N LYS A 152 9.05 -1.21 15.41
CA LYS A 152 8.46 -2.54 15.34
C LYS A 152 7.46 -2.63 14.19
N PHE A 153 7.54 -3.71 13.45
CA PHE A 153 6.56 -4.16 12.46
C PHE A 153 6.64 -5.69 12.37
N LYS A 154 5.58 -6.33 11.87
CA LYS A 154 5.54 -7.78 11.67
C LYS A 154 6.07 -8.16 10.31
N TYR A 155 5.61 -7.44 9.26
CA TYR A 155 6.04 -7.68 7.88
C TYR A 155 5.83 -6.45 6.99
N ILE A 156 6.44 -6.53 5.82
CA ILE A 156 6.33 -5.54 4.74
C ILE A 156 5.65 -6.21 3.56
N ILE A 157 4.71 -5.53 2.91
CA ILE A 157 4.08 -5.99 1.66
C ILE A 157 4.48 -5.04 0.55
N LEU A 158 5.09 -5.58 -0.51
CA LEU A 158 5.55 -4.84 -1.68
C LEU A 158 4.89 -5.32 -2.96
N PHE A 159 4.55 -4.38 -3.82
CA PHE A 159 4.13 -4.63 -5.20
C PHE A 159 5.34 -4.41 -6.10
N LEU A 160 5.78 -5.46 -6.76
CA LEU A 160 6.96 -5.46 -7.61
C LEU A 160 6.55 -5.71 -9.06
N GLY A 161 7.13 -4.92 -9.97
CA GLY A 161 6.98 -5.11 -11.41
C GLY A 161 7.85 -6.26 -11.94
N LYS A 162 8.02 -6.32 -13.26
CA LYS A 162 8.77 -7.39 -13.95
C LYS A 162 10.20 -7.61 -13.44
N THR A 163 10.88 -6.54 -13.00
CA THR A 163 12.24 -6.59 -12.42
C THR A 163 12.25 -6.90 -10.91
N GLY A 164 11.12 -7.31 -10.35
CA GLY A 164 10.96 -7.51 -8.90
C GLY A 164 11.93 -8.53 -8.31
N LYS A 165 12.21 -9.62 -9.04
CA LYS A 165 13.17 -10.65 -8.59
C LYS A 165 14.61 -10.12 -8.55
N GLU A 166 14.99 -9.31 -9.52
CA GLU A 166 16.30 -8.65 -9.55
C GLU A 166 16.48 -7.72 -8.35
N MET A 167 15.43 -6.94 -8.01
CA MET A 167 15.44 -6.05 -6.85
C MET A 167 15.54 -6.82 -5.52
N LEU A 168 14.91 -8.01 -5.42
CA LEU A 168 15.04 -8.87 -4.25
C LEU A 168 16.45 -9.43 -4.13
N ASN A 169 17.03 -9.93 -5.21
CA ASN A 169 18.39 -10.43 -5.24
C ASN A 169 19.40 -9.34 -4.83
N GLU A 170 19.19 -8.11 -5.28
CA GLU A 170 20.01 -6.98 -4.84
C GLU A 170 19.85 -6.70 -3.33
N ALA A 171 18.62 -6.76 -2.82
CA ALA A 171 18.37 -6.59 -1.40
C ALA A 171 19.03 -7.69 -0.56
N MET A 172 19.04 -8.94 -1.04
CA MET A 172 19.68 -10.09 -0.36
C MET A 172 21.19 -9.92 -0.15
N LYS A 173 21.86 -9.06 -0.91
CA LYS A 173 23.30 -8.77 -0.69
C LYS A 173 23.56 -8.13 0.66
N LYS A 174 22.64 -7.29 1.17
CA LYS A 174 22.79 -6.50 2.40
C LYS A 174 21.82 -6.87 3.51
N TRP A 175 20.80 -7.71 3.20
CA TRP A 175 19.71 -8.02 4.13
C TRP A 175 19.46 -9.51 4.20
N ASN A 176 19.14 -9.99 5.40
CA ASN A 176 18.54 -11.31 5.64
C ASN A 176 17.04 -11.09 5.88
N PHE A 177 16.20 -11.88 5.26
CA PHE A 177 14.75 -11.84 5.42
C PHE A 177 14.11 -13.12 4.88
N ASP A 178 12.91 -13.41 5.38
CA ASP A 178 12.03 -14.42 4.80
C ASP A 178 11.02 -13.74 3.90
N TYR A 179 10.54 -14.42 2.86
CA TYR A 179 9.50 -13.87 2.02
C TYR A 179 8.52 -14.92 1.49
N GLU A 180 7.28 -14.49 1.33
CA GLU A 180 6.23 -15.21 0.61
C GLU A 180 5.93 -14.45 -0.69
N GLU A 181 5.87 -15.17 -1.81
CA GLU A 181 5.63 -14.58 -3.14
C GLU A 181 4.22 -14.97 -3.61
N LYS A 182 3.50 -14.00 -4.17
CA LYS A 182 2.22 -14.18 -4.86
C LYS A 182 2.29 -13.52 -6.23
N LYS A 183 1.98 -14.25 -7.30
CA LYS A 183 1.86 -13.65 -8.64
C LYS A 183 0.74 -12.61 -8.65
N SER A 184 0.99 -11.47 -9.29
CA SER A 184 -0.05 -10.44 -9.43
C SER A 184 -1.24 -10.98 -10.23
N LEU A 185 -2.44 -10.72 -9.73
CA LEU A 185 -3.69 -11.08 -10.41
C LEU A 185 -3.97 -10.22 -11.66
N THR A 186 -3.30 -9.07 -11.79
CA THR A 186 -3.68 -8.02 -12.75
C THR A 186 -2.56 -7.65 -13.71
N SER A 187 -1.35 -8.16 -13.50
CA SER A 187 -0.18 -7.80 -14.31
C SER A 187 0.77 -8.98 -14.43
N GLU A 188 0.88 -9.52 -15.63
CA GLU A 188 1.82 -10.58 -15.93
C GLU A 188 3.27 -10.18 -15.62
N GLY A 189 4.02 -11.09 -15.01
CA GLY A 189 5.40 -10.85 -14.57
C GLY A 189 5.55 -9.96 -13.35
N SER A 190 4.45 -9.45 -12.78
CA SER A 190 4.47 -8.69 -11.53
C SER A 190 4.17 -9.59 -10.33
N LEU A 191 4.68 -9.19 -9.16
CA LEU A 191 4.61 -9.98 -7.92
C LEU A 191 4.11 -9.11 -6.78
N VAL A 192 3.42 -9.75 -5.85
CA VAL A 192 3.21 -9.24 -4.49
C VAL A 192 4.06 -10.07 -3.55
N ILE A 193 4.83 -9.41 -2.70
CA ILE A 193 5.77 -10.06 -1.80
C ILE A 193 5.50 -9.61 -0.37
N LYS A 194 5.35 -10.57 0.53
CA LYS A 194 5.31 -10.35 1.96
C LYS A 194 6.66 -10.72 2.55
N ILE A 195 7.31 -9.79 3.24
CA ILE A 195 8.65 -9.92 3.81
C ILE A 195 8.55 -9.88 5.33
N SER A 196 9.17 -10.85 5.98
CA SER A 196 9.26 -10.97 7.44
C SER A 196 10.72 -11.19 7.89
N ASN A 197 10.94 -11.10 9.20
CA ASN A 197 12.26 -11.35 9.82
C ASN A 197 13.40 -10.51 9.24
N LEU A 198 13.11 -9.28 8.80
CA LEU A 198 14.08 -8.39 8.17
C LEU A 198 15.21 -8.03 9.14
N LYS A 199 16.45 -8.33 8.76
CA LYS A 199 17.68 -8.02 9.52
C LYS A 199 18.74 -7.52 8.55
N LYS A 200 19.49 -6.51 8.99
CA LYS A 200 20.67 -6.07 8.24
C LYS A 200 21.79 -7.06 8.44
N LYS A 201 22.52 -7.42 7.39
CA LYS A 201 23.75 -8.22 7.51
C LYS A 201 24.82 -7.40 8.20
N ASN A 202 25.53 -8.00 9.12
CA ASN A 202 26.76 -7.42 9.63
C ASN A 202 27.77 -7.42 8.47
N GLY A 203 28.29 -6.24 8.13
CA GLY A 203 29.37 -6.08 7.18
C GLY A 203 30.68 -6.60 7.71
#